data_0a4ec01dc9224483aae02a7b33bc8468
#
_entry.id   0a4ec01dc9224483aae02a7b33bc8468
#
_cell.length_a   1.000
_cell.length_b   1.000
_cell.length_c   1.000
_cell.angle_alpha   90.00
_cell.angle_beta   90.00
_cell.angle_gamma   90.00
#
_symmetry.space_group_name_H-M   'P 1'
#
loop_
_entity.id
_entity.type
_entity.pdbx_description
1 polymer ?
#
loop_
_entity_poly.entity_id
_entity_poly.type
_entity_poly.pdbx_seq_one_letter_code
_entity_poly.pdbx_strand_id
1 'polypeptide(L)'
;DDQTRSDDPVVFVHGLFGWGQRDKIFRIMPYWGMTTGSLPDYLATKGYETYAASVGPLSSAWDRACELYAQLVGARTDYGVKHAQDFGHERYGIDYETPLFDGWGTERAVNLVGHSFGGATTRLFLEILTNGCPEEVAAAKAAGVEPSPFFLGGKGDWVHSLTAIAAPHNGTTFIEANSDFTKLAADLTTAAAKALGLSSLKGVYDFQLDQFGIRKDDNETFAQALDRVLRSDFLSHNDNAFLDLTIDKSLEINKGIEIQPNVYYFSYAGDQTSTDPLTGNHYPTVSAIPSNGMCALMMPGSVNMGKYYDKYTAGGIYIDKSWLPNDGLVNTVSALYPTTTDKNTTECLKRDGTQGWVNYDGYSDITFHPGIWYVMPVTRADHMQFVGGIANKSVIETHLFYRNLMDDIYSTYHTVQPTETPFPFTDVPESRWSYPYIKELYDAGVVSGTSATTFEPTANVTRAQFVTMLAGLQGADVSAYTTGKFADVPA
;
A
#
# COMPACT_ATOMS: atom_id res chain seq x y z
N ASP A 1 -23.33 -10.60 -17.35
CA ASP A 1 -23.08 -9.80 -16.15
C ASP A 1 -21.59 -9.42 -15.95
N ASP A 2 -20.67 -9.92 -16.81
CA ASP A 2 -19.24 -9.54 -16.76
C ASP A 2 -18.97 -8.09 -17.19
N GLN A 3 -19.86 -7.47 -17.94
CA GLN A 3 -19.68 -6.08 -18.41
C GLN A 3 -19.84 -5.01 -17.30
N THR A 4 -20.57 -5.31 -16.22
CA THR A 4 -20.79 -4.36 -15.12
C THR A 4 -19.63 -4.28 -14.14
N ARG A 5 -18.71 -5.27 -14.11
CA ARG A 5 -17.56 -5.29 -13.20
C ARG A 5 -16.31 -4.60 -13.74
N SER A 6 -16.27 -4.26 -15.02
CA SER A 6 -15.16 -3.52 -15.61
C SER A 6 -15.02 -2.08 -15.10
N ASP A 7 -16.10 -1.53 -14.55
CA ASP A 7 -16.15 -0.19 -13.95
C ASP A 7 -15.91 -0.19 -12.44
N ASP A 8 -15.50 -1.32 -11.86
CA ASP A 8 -15.21 -1.43 -10.44
C ASP A 8 -13.99 -0.56 -10.09
N PRO A 9 -14.11 0.36 -9.10
CA PRO A 9 -13.02 1.25 -8.76
C PRO A 9 -11.93 0.55 -7.97
N VAL A 10 -10.78 1.22 -7.85
CA VAL A 10 -9.71 0.83 -6.96
C VAL A 10 -9.76 1.71 -5.70
N VAL A 11 -9.75 1.08 -4.54
CA VAL A 11 -9.64 1.76 -3.24
C VAL A 11 -8.29 1.44 -2.62
N PHE A 12 -7.48 2.48 -2.46
CA PHE A 12 -6.20 2.43 -1.79
C PHE A 12 -6.38 2.54 -0.27
N VAL A 13 -5.69 1.67 0.47
CA VAL A 13 -5.68 1.66 1.94
C VAL A 13 -4.25 1.82 2.45
N HIS A 14 -3.97 2.95 3.08
CA HIS A 14 -2.64 3.31 3.57
C HIS A 14 -2.19 2.46 4.77
N GLY A 15 -0.89 2.52 5.07
CA GLY A 15 -0.27 1.82 6.20
C GLY A 15 -0.23 2.62 7.49
N LEU A 16 0.66 2.18 8.39
CA LEU A 16 0.95 2.84 9.66
C LEU A 16 1.35 4.30 9.43
N PHE A 17 0.83 5.21 10.27
CA PHE A 17 1.03 6.65 10.15
C PHE A 17 0.57 7.26 8.82
N GLY A 18 -0.20 6.54 8.01
CA GLY A 18 -0.70 7.03 6.73
C GLY A 18 -1.93 7.92 6.86
N TRP A 19 -2.47 8.31 5.72
CA TRP A 19 -3.68 9.13 5.60
C TRP A 19 -4.36 8.91 4.25
N GLY A 20 -5.63 9.24 4.18
CA GLY A 20 -6.44 9.12 2.97
C GLY A 20 -7.02 10.46 2.53
N GLN A 21 -7.90 10.40 1.52
CA GLN A 21 -8.45 11.59 0.86
C GLN A 21 -9.37 12.46 1.73
N ARG A 22 -9.88 11.93 2.84
CA ARG A 22 -10.71 12.69 3.79
C ARG A 22 -9.89 13.49 4.79
N ASP A 23 -8.59 13.20 4.91
CA ASP A 23 -7.69 13.87 5.83
C ASP A 23 -7.21 15.22 5.24
N LYS A 24 -7.11 16.26 6.06
CA LYS A 24 -6.64 17.57 5.61
C LYS A 24 -5.26 17.55 4.96
N ILE A 25 -4.36 16.71 5.49
CA ILE A 25 -3.00 16.54 4.98
C ILE A 25 -2.97 16.07 3.52
N PHE A 26 -3.98 15.32 3.06
CA PHE A 26 -4.05 14.82 1.69
C PHE A 26 -4.01 15.93 0.64
N ARG A 27 -4.59 17.09 0.94
CA ARG A 27 -4.58 18.26 0.05
C ARG A 27 -3.22 18.92 -0.05
N ILE A 28 -2.37 18.73 0.95
CA ILE A 28 -1.01 19.29 1.01
C ILE A 28 -0.04 18.29 0.40
N MET A 29 -0.18 17.03 0.77
CA MET A 29 0.66 15.93 0.33
C MET A 29 -0.16 14.63 0.34
N PRO A 30 -0.42 14.01 -0.81
CA PRO A 30 -1.07 12.72 -0.85
C PRO A 30 -0.14 11.64 -0.26
N TYR A 31 -0.69 10.66 0.43
CA TYR A 31 0.07 9.48 0.84
C TYR A 31 0.55 8.70 -0.41
N TRP A 32 -0.35 8.53 -1.36
CA TRP A 32 -0.12 7.83 -2.61
C TRP A 32 0.49 8.78 -3.63
N GLY A 33 1.82 8.70 -3.75
CA GLY A 33 2.61 9.56 -4.62
C GLY A 33 3.30 10.74 -3.91
N MET A 34 3.47 10.69 -2.59
CA MET A 34 3.99 11.76 -1.71
C MET A 34 4.81 12.85 -2.41
N THR A 35 5.99 12.51 -2.92
CA THR A 35 6.91 13.46 -3.56
C THR A 35 7.01 13.26 -5.06
N THR A 36 6.30 12.27 -5.62
CA THR A 36 6.27 11.98 -7.07
C THR A 36 4.99 12.49 -7.75
N GLY A 37 4.09 13.12 -7.01
CA GLY A 37 2.79 13.59 -7.48
C GLY A 37 1.67 12.57 -7.20
N SER A 38 0.46 13.08 -7.04
CA SER A 38 -0.72 12.28 -6.70
C SER A 38 -0.95 11.13 -7.67
N LEU A 39 -0.82 9.91 -7.18
CA LEU A 39 -1.11 8.70 -7.97
C LEU A 39 -2.60 8.58 -8.31
N PRO A 40 -3.56 8.87 -7.43
CA PRO A 40 -4.96 8.91 -7.81
C PRO A 40 -5.23 9.85 -8.99
N ASP A 41 -4.66 11.05 -8.99
CA ASP A 41 -4.83 12.00 -10.08
C ASP A 41 -4.19 11.51 -11.38
N TYR A 42 -2.98 10.97 -11.29
CA TYR A 42 -2.31 10.37 -12.43
C TYR A 42 -3.14 9.23 -13.04
N LEU A 43 -3.62 8.30 -12.22
CA LEU A 43 -4.40 7.15 -12.67
C LEU A 43 -5.75 7.59 -13.27
N ALA A 44 -6.35 8.66 -12.76
CA ALA A 44 -7.54 9.25 -13.35
C ALA A 44 -7.30 9.73 -14.78
N THR A 45 -6.11 10.28 -15.09
CA THR A 45 -5.74 10.65 -16.48
C THR A 45 -5.62 9.44 -17.41
N LYS A 46 -5.48 8.24 -16.85
CA LYS A 46 -5.41 6.96 -17.58
C LYS A 46 -6.76 6.23 -17.64
N GLY A 47 -7.83 6.86 -17.14
CA GLY A 47 -9.18 6.32 -17.16
C GLY A 47 -9.53 5.39 -15.99
N TYR A 48 -8.66 5.28 -14.98
CA TYR A 48 -8.95 4.49 -13.79
C TYR A 48 -9.68 5.32 -12.74
N GLU A 49 -10.74 4.78 -12.18
CA GLU A 49 -11.44 5.37 -11.04
C GLU A 49 -10.81 4.86 -9.74
N THR A 50 -10.22 5.77 -8.96
CA THR A 50 -9.49 5.43 -7.74
C THR A 50 -9.87 6.32 -6.57
N TYR A 51 -9.84 5.75 -5.37
CA TYR A 51 -10.10 6.42 -4.11
C TYR A 51 -9.04 6.04 -3.08
N ALA A 52 -8.76 6.93 -2.15
CA ALA A 52 -7.84 6.67 -1.04
C ALA A 52 -8.59 6.75 0.29
N ALA A 53 -8.84 5.61 0.91
CA ALA A 53 -9.54 5.53 2.19
C ALA A 53 -8.69 6.12 3.32
N SER A 54 -9.37 6.77 4.28
CA SER A 54 -8.78 7.32 5.50
C SER A 54 -9.15 6.42 6.66
N VAL A 55 -8.21 5.63 7.16
CA VAL A 55 -8.39 4.77 8.33
C VAL A 55 -7.43 5.15 9.44
N GLY A 56 -7.68 4.72 10.67
CA GLY A 56 -6.88 5.11 11.83
C GLY A 56 -5.40 4.78 11.66
N PRO A 57 -4.49 5.78 11.69
CA PRO A 57 -3.06 5.57 11.44
C PRO A 57 -2.35 4.65 12.42
N LEU A 58 -2.85 4.53 13.66
CA LEU A 58 -2.31 3.69 14.73
C LEU A 58 -3.29 2.64 15.23
N SER A 59 -4.51 2.62 14.70
CA SER A 59 -5.56 1.68 15.11
C SER A 59 -5.23 0.26 14.69
N SER A 60 -5.82 -0.71 15.37
CA SER A 60 -5.70 -2.14 15.03
C SER A 60 -6.25 -2.45 13.63
N ALA A 61 -5.90 -3.58 13.09
CA ALA A 61 -6.46 -4.06 11.82
C ALA A 61 -7.98 -4.20 11.89
N TRP A 62 -8.53 -4.58 13.04
CA TRP A 62 -9.97 -4.66 13.28
C TRP A 62 -10.66 -3.30 13.18
N ASP A 63 -10.19 -2.32 13.95
CA ASP A 63 -10.75 -0.97 13.94
C ASP A 63 -10.69 -0.37 12.53
N ARG A 64 -9.55 -0.50 11.86
CA ARG A 64 -9.34 -0.03 10.49
C ARG A 64 -10.26 -0.73 9.48
N ALA A 65 -10.53 -2.01 9.65
CA ALA A 65 -11.48 -2.75 8.81
C ALA A 65 -12.92 -2.22 9.00
N CYS A 66 -13.33 -1.94 10.25
CA CYS A 66 -14.63 -1.33 10.55
C CYS A 66 -14.76 0.08 9.96
N GLU A 67 -13.69 0.88 10.04
CA GLU A 67 -13.63 2.23 9.45
C GLU A 67 -13.69 2.19 7.91
N LEU A 68 -13.00 1.24 7.30
CA LEU A 68 -13.04 1.04 5.84
C LEU A 68 -14.47 0.69 5.39
N TYR A 69 -15.13 -0.22 6.09
CA TYR A 69 -16.52 -0.56 5.79
C TYR A 69 -17.44 0.65 5.90
N ALA A 70 -17.32 1.41 7.00
CA ALA A 70 -18.13 2.59 7.23
C ALA A 70 -17.96 3.66 6.13
N GLN A 71 -16.72 3.86 5.64
CA GLN A 71 -16.45 4.78 4.53
C GLN A 71 -17.05 4.30 3.22
N LEU A 72 -16.96 3.02 2.92
CA LEU A 72 -17.48 2.45 1.66
C LEU A 72 -18.99 2.54 1.59
N VAL A 73 -19.72 2.37 2.70
CA VAL A 73 -21.18 2.45 2.73
C VAL A 73 -21.73 3.83 3.09
N GLY A 74 -20.91 4.75 3.59
CA GLY A 74 -21.37 6.06 4.08
C GLY A 74 -22.16 5.93 5.38
N ALA A 75 -21.57 5.33 6.41
CA ALA A 75 -22.20 5.08 7.69
C ALA A 75 -21.29 5.48 8.87
N ARG A 76 -21.87 5.46 10.06
CA ARG A 76 -21.11 5.59 11.30
C ARG A 76 -20.28 4.32 11.52
N THR A 77 -19.01 4.48 11.88
CA THR A 77 -18.15 3.37 12.24
C THR A 77 -18.69 2.65 13.47
N ASP A 78 -18.84 1.33 13.36
CA ASP A 78 -19.26 0.42 14.44
C ASP A 78 -18.17 -0.64 14.64
N TYR A 79 -17.46 -0.54 15.75
CA TYR A 79 -16.36 -1.48 16.07
C TYR A 79 -16.85 -2.80 16.66
N GLY A 80 -18.15 -2.93 16.94
CA GLY A 80 -18.76 -4.09 17.56
C GLY A 80 -18.97 -3.95 19.06
N VAL A 81 -19.97 -4.63 19.56
CA VAL A 81 -20.31 -4.63 21.00
C VAL A 81 -19.26 -5.35 21.82
N LYS A 82 -18.88 -6.56 21.38
CA LYS A 82 -17.91 -7.39 22.08
C LYS A 82 -16.52 -6.78 22.02
N HIS A 83 -16.08 -6.36 20.83
CA HIS A 83 -14.76 -5.77 20.63
C HIS A 83 -14.57 -4.52 21.51
N ALA A 84 -15.53 -3.60 21.50
CA ALA A 84 -15.48 -2.42 22.33
C ALA A 84 -15.41 -2.74 23.82
N GLN A 85 -16.12 -3.75 24.28
CA GLN A 85 -16.08 -4.22 25.68
C GLN A 85 -14.74 -4.87 26.02
N ASP A 86 -14.24 -5.74 25.16
CA ASP A 86 -12.99 -6.49 25.39
C ASP A 86 -11.78 -5.56 25.46
N PHE A 87 -11.78 -4.50 24.66
CA PHE A 87 -10.66 -3.55 24.57
C PHE A 87 -10.91 -2.23 25.30
N GLY A 88 -12.08 -2.01 25.86
CA GLY A 88 -12.36 -0.87 26.75
C GLY A 88 -12.42 0.48 26.05
N HIS A 89 -13.00 0.53 24.86
CA HIS A 89 -13.25 1.78 24.12
C HIS A 89 -14.70 1.89 23.68
N GLU A 90 -15.07 3.02 23.06
CA GLU A 90 -16.42 3.25 22.56
C GLU A 90 -16.74 2.31 21.37
N ARG A 91 -17.99 1.86 21.30
CA ARG A 91 -18.48 1.03 20.19
C ARG A 91 -18.45 1.78 18.86
N TYR A 92 -18.72 3.08 18.88
CA TYR A 92 -18.87 3.89 17.69
C TYR A 92 -17.71 4.86 17.51
N GLY A 93 -17.26 4.99 16.26
CA GLY A 93 -16.25 5.96 15.84
C GLY A 93 -16.83 7.04 14.94
N ILE A 94 -16.03 7.47 13.97
CA ILE A 94 -16.35 8.54 13.02
C ILE A 94 -17.59 8.14 12.20
N ASP A 95 -18.46 9.13 11.98
CA ASP A 95 -19.61 9.04 11.09
C ASP A 95 -19.24 9.57 9.69
N TYR A 96 -19.33 8.70 8.70
CA TYR A 96 -19.10 9.04 7.31
C TYR A 96 -20.46 9.27 6.64
N GLU A 97 -20.87 10.52 6.54
CA GLU A 97 -22.20 10.90 6.04
C GLU A 97 -22.48 10.47 4.60
N THR A 98 -21.41 10.25 3.81
CA THR A 98 -21.51 9.85 2.41
C THR A 98 -20.56 8.69 2.11
N PRO A 99 -20.94 7.75 1.21
CA PRO A 99 -20.05 6.69 0.79
C PRO A 99 -18.79 7.25 0.09
N LEU A 100 -17.74 6.45 0.06
CA LEU A 100 -16.51 6.82 -0.64
C LEU A 100 -16.73 6.94 -2.15
N PHE A 101 -17.59 6.05 -2.68
CA PHE A 101 -18.14 6.09 -4.03
C PHE A 101 -19.53 5.42 -4.03
N ASP A 102 -20.34 5.72 -5.04
CA ASP A 102 -21.70 5.19 -5.13
C ASP A 102 -21.75 3.78 -5.73
N GLY A 103 -22.77 3.00 -5.33
CA GLY A 103 -23.10 1.72 -5.94
C GLY A 103 -22.31 0.52 -5.43
N TRP A 104 -21.46 0.66 -4.42
CA TRP A 104 -20.72 -0.48 -3.88
C TRP A 104 -21.65 -1.57 -3.33
N GLY A 105 -21.39 -2.80 -3.76
CA GLY A 105 -22.10 -3.99 -3.35
C GLY A 105 -23.44 -4.23 -4.05
N THR A 106 -24.01 -3.24 -4.73
CA THR A 106 -25.26 -3.37 -5.48
C THR A 106 -25.05 -3.38 -7.00
N GLU A 107 -24.20 -2.49 -7.47
CA GLU A 107 -23.90 -2.30 -8.89
C GLU A 107 -22.44 -2.62 -9.21
N ARG A 108 -21.55 -2.39 -8.24
CA ARG A 108 -20.10 -2.42 -8.41
C ARG A 108 -19.43 -3.18 -7.27
N ALA A 109 -18.41 -3.94 -7.58
CA ALA A 109 -17.46 -4.44 -6.61
C ALA A 109 -16.33 -3.40 -6.38
N VAL A 110 -15.30 -3.76 -5.66
CA VAL A 110 -14.13 -2.93 -5.43
C VAL A 110 -12.85 -3.75 -5.61
N ASN A 111 -11.82 -3.10 -6.12
CA ASN A 111 -10.45 -3.61 -6.10
C ASN A 111 -9.72 -2.93 -4.94
N LEU A 112 -9.27 -3.69 -3.95
CA LEU A 112 -8.55 -3.17 -2.79
C LEU A 112 -7.04 -3.21 -3.04
N VAL A 113 -6.35 -2.12 -2.75
CA VAL A 113 -4.90 -2.03 -2.80
C VAL A 113 -4.38 -1.51 -1.46
N GLY A 114 -3.76 -2.39 -0.67
CA GLY A 114 -3.23 -2.05 0.64
C GLY A 114 -1.70 -1.92 0.61
N HIS A 115 -1.16 -0.80 1.09
CA HIS A 115 0.26 -0.64 1.33
C HIS A 115 0.58 -0.88 2.80
N SER A 116 1.67 -1.63 3.07
CA SER A 116 2.12 -1.88 4.43
C SER A 116 1.02 -2.51 5.29
N PHE A 117 0.75 -1.97 6.47
CA PHE A 117 -0.34 -2.41 7.34
C PHE A 117 -1.73 -2.33 6.67
N GLY A 118 -1.88 -1.54 5.61
CA GLY A 118 -3.08 -1.53 4.77
C GLY A 118 -3.39 -2.89 4.13
N GLY A 119 -2.36 -3.67 3.79
CA GLY A 119 -2.54 -5.04 3.30
C GLY A 119 -3.12 -5.98 4.35
N ALA A 120 -2.65 -5.90 5.60
CA ALA A 120 -3.22 -6.65 6.71
C ALA A 120 -4.67 -6.22 7.01
N THR A 121 -4.93 -4.92 6.96
CA THR A 121 -6.27 -4.34 7.13
C THR A 121 -7.26 -4.88 6.10
N THR A 122 -6.89 -4.85 4.82
CA THR A 122 -7.78 -5.29 3.72
C THR A 122 -8.04 -6.79 3.75
N ARG A 123 -7.07 -7.59 4.22
CA ARG A 123 -7.27 -9.04 4.39
C ARG A 123 -8.29 -9.34 5.49
N LEU A 124 -8.15 -8.72 6.65
CA LEU A 124 -9.12 -8.87 7.74
C LEU A 124 -10.50 -8.31 7.35
N PHE A 125 -10.52 -7.17 6.67
CA PHE A 125 -11.74 -6.58 6.11
C PHE A 125 -12.49 -7.58 5.22
N LEU A 126 -11.79 -8.22 4.26
CA LEU A 126 -12.38 -9.18 3.35
C LEU A 126 -12.91 -10.42 4.09
N GLU A 127 -12.20 -10.90 5.11
CA GLU A 127 -12.66 -12.02 5.93
C GLU A 127 -13.98 -11.70 6.63
N ILE A 128 -14.06 -10.58 7.33
CA ILE A 128 -15.28 -10.18 8.04
C ILE A 128 -16.42 -9.90 7.05
N LEU A 129 -16.12 -9.23 5.94
CA LEU A 129 -17.12 -8.95 4.89
C LEU A 129 -17.75 -10.22 4.33
N THR A 130 -16.95 -11.27 4.18
CA THR A 130 -17.37 -12.56 3.60
C THR A 130 -18.03 -13.47 4.63
N ASN A 131 -17.34 -13.72 5.74
CA ASN A 131 -17.74 -14.74 6.73
C ASN A 131 -18.44 -14.15 7.96
N GLY A 132 -18.41 -12.82 8.11
CA GLY A 132 -18.98 -12.13 9.26
C GLY A 132 -18.18 -12.35 10.55
N CYS A 133 -18.80 -11.99 11.67
CA CYS A 133 -18.30 -12.25 13.01
C CYS A 133 -19.46 -12.70 13.91
N PRO A 134 -19.71 -14.01 14.04
CA PRO A 134 -20.81 -14.54 14.83
C PRO A 134 -20.79 -14.10 16.30
N GLU A 135 -19.61 -13.86 16.86
CA GLU A 135 -19.45 -13.43 18.24
C GLU A 135 -19.99 -12.00 18.45
N GLU A 136 -19.73 -11.10 17.50
CA GLU A 136 -20.28 -9.73 17.53
C GLU A 136 -21.78 -9.73 17.34
N VAL A 137 -22.29 -10.57 16.43
CA VAL A 137 -23.75 -10.73 16.24
C VAL A 137 -24.43 -11.24 17.51
N ALA A 138 -23.84 -12.23 18.18
CA ALA A 138 -24.35 -12.76 19.45
C ALA A 138 -24.29 -11.72 20.57
N ALA A 139 -23.21 -10.96 20.67
CA ALA A 139 -23.03 -9.89 21.67
C ALA A 139 -24.06 -8.77 21.47
N ALA A 140 -24.29 -8.33 20.25
CA ALA A 140 -25.30 -7.32 19.93
C ALA A 140 -26.70 -7.81 20.32
N LYS A 141 -27.04 -9.05 19.97
CA LYS A 141 -28.32 -9.67 20.36
C LYS A 141 -28.48 -9.73 21.88
N ALA A 142 -27.44 -10.15 22.59
CA ALA A 142 -27.47 -10.20 24.08
C ALA A 142 -27.65 -8.81 24.69
N ALA A 143 -27.09 -7.75 24.06
CA ALA A 143 -27.24 -6.37 24.47
C ALA A 143 -28.58 -5.73 24.02
N GLY A 144 -29.40 -6.43 23.25
CA GLY A 144 -30.67 -5.92 22.71
C GLY A 144 -30.50 -4.81 21.66
N VAL A 145 -29.41 -4.85 20.89
CA VAL A 145 -29.09 -3.88 19.83
C VAL A 145 -28.81 -4.58 18.52
N GLU A 146 -28.95 -3.84 17.41
CA GLU A 146 -28.60 -4.38 16.10
C GLU A 146 -27.08 -4.44 15.91
N PRO A 147 -26.56 -5.54 15.32
CA PRO A 147 -25.16 -5.61 14.92
C PRO A 147 -24.92 -4.78 13.66
N SER A 148 -23.67 -4.34 13.45
CA SER A 148 -23.28 -3.78 12.17
C SER A 148 -23.54 -4.80 11.04
N PRO A 149 -24.08 -4.37 9.89
CA PRO A 149 -24.20 -5.23 8.72
C PRO A 149 -22.88 -5.84 8.25
N PHE A 150 -21.76 -5.22 8.59
CA PHE A 150 -20.42 -5.73 8.33
C PHE A 150 -20.20 -7.10 8.99
N PHE A 151 -20.64 -7.28 10.24
CA PHE A 151 -20.48 -8.53 10.99
C PHE A 151 -21.44 -9.65 10.58
N LEU A 152 -22.43 -9.36 9.74
CA LEU A 152 -23.33 -10.36 9.21
C LEU A 152 -22.71 -11.22 8.10
N GLY A 153 -21.63 -10.75 7.47
CA GLY A 153 -20.99 -11.44 6.36
C GLY A 153 -21.84 -11.51 5.08
N GLY A 154 -21.56 -12.48 4.23
CA GLY A 154 -22.32 -12.76 3.01
C GLY A 154 -22.08 -11.78 1.85
N LYS A 155 -21.00 -10.98 1.91
CA LYS A 155 -20.70 -9.91 0.95
C LYS A 155 -19.32 -10.09 0.27
N GLY A 156 -18.85 -11.34 0.16
CA GLY A 156 -17.53 -11.62 -0.42
C GLY A 156 -17.41 -11.23 -1.90
N ASP A 157 -18.50 -11.24 -2.63
CA ASP A 157 -18.59 -10.81 -4.04
C ASP A 157 -18.55 -9.28 -4.22
N TRP A 158 -18.54 -8.51 -3.13
CA TRP A 158 -18.37 -7.05 -3.18
C TRP A 158 -16.91 -6.63 -3.36
N VAL A 159 -15.99 -7.57 -3.30
CA VAL A 159 -14.55 -7.38 -3.57
C VAL A 159 -14.14 -8.26 -4.73
N HIS A 160 -13.59 -7.67 -5.79
CA HIS A 160 -13.09 -8.40 -6.95
C HIS A 160 -11.65 -8.84 -6.78
N SER A 161 -10.79 -7.93 -6.29
CA SER A 161 -9.37 -8.23 -6.08
C SER A 161 -8.81 -7.57 -4.83
N LEU A 162 -7.73 -8.15 -4.32
CA LEU A 162 -6.95 -7.63 -3.21
C LEU A 162 -5.46 -7.65 -3.59
N THR A 163 -4.86 -6.48 -3.65
CA THR A 163 -3.43 -6.30 -3.89
C THR A 163 -2.75 -5.81 -2.62
N ALA A 164 -1.68 -6.47 -2.21
CA ALA A 164 -0.88 -6.11 -1.05
C ALA A 164 0.51 -5.64 -1.51
N ILE A 165 0.89 -4.42 -1.15
CA ILE A 165 2.18 -3.83 -1.47
C ILE A 165 2.99 -3.71 -0.19
N ALA A 166 4.14 -4.38 -0.10
CA ALA A 166 5.02 -4.36 1.06
C ALA A 166 4.29 -4.62 2.38
N ALA A 167 3.31 -5.53 2.36
CA ALA A 167 2.44 -5.81 3.49
C ALA A 167 3.10 -6.80 4.45
N PRO A 168 3.11 -6.52 5.77
CA PRO A 168 3.60 -7.43 6.78
C PRO A 168 2.58 -8.53 7.05
N HIS A 169 2.34 -9.41 6.09
CA HIS A 169 1.35 -10.50 6.21
C HIS A 169 1.57 -11.36 7.44
N ASN A 170 2.84 -11.56 7.82
CA ASN A 170 3.26 -12.41 8.93
C ASN A 170 3.97 -11.61 10.02
N GLY A 171 3.72 -10.31 10.09
CA GLY A 171 4.39 -9.40 11.02
C GLY A 171 5.76 -8.93 10.52
N THR A 172 6.52 -8.31 11.40
CA THR A 172 7.83 -7.75 11.07
C THR A 172 8.80 -7.87 12.24
N THR A 173 10.04 -8.28 11.95
CA THR A 173 11.13 -8.28 12.94
C THR A 173 11.60 -6.86 13.29
N PHE A 174 11.10 -5.82 12.63
CA PHE A 174 11.35 -4.44 13.03
C PHE A 174 11.01 -4.21 14.51
N ILE A 175 9.95 -4.84 14.99
CA ILE A 175 9.48 -4.74 16.37
C ILE A 175 10.44 -5.51 17.30
N GLU A 176 10.70 -6.78 17.01
CA GLU A 176 11.51 -7.65 17.87
C GLU A 176 13.01 -7.26 17.85
N ALA A 177 13.51 -6.76 16.74
CA ALA A 177 14.91 -6.37 16.59
C ALA A 177 15.27 -5.02 17.21
N ASN A 178 14.26 -4.19 17.57
CA ASN A 178 14.46 -2.86 18.12
C ASN A 178 13.83 -2.78 19.52
N SER A 179 14.65 -2.62 20.55
CA SER A 179 14.23 -2.68 21.97
C SER A 179 13.19 -1.62 22.37
N ASP A 180 13.14 -0.52 21.67
CA ASP A 180 12.13 0.53 21.82
C ASP A 180 11.59 0.93 20.45
N PHE A 181 10.87 -0.02 19.83
CA PHE A 181 10.35 0.15 18.47
C PHE A 181 9.30 1.28 18.39
N THR A 182 8.53 1.50 19.45
CA THR A 182 7.53 2.58 19.49
C THR A 182 8.20 3.93 19.40
N LYS A 183 9.27 4.14 20.17
CA LYS A 183 10.09 5.35 20.09
C LYS A 183 10.75 5.49 18.74
N LEU A 184 11.33 4.42 18.21
CA LEU A 184 11.98 4.43 16.90
C LEU A 184 10.98 4.77 15.78
N ALA A 185 9.79 4.20 15.80
CA ALA A 185 8.73 4.52 14.84
C ALA A 185 8.28 5.97 14.94
N ALA A 186 8.13 6.49 16.16
CA ALA A 186 7.79 7.89 16.40
C ALA A 186 8.90 8.85 15.92
N ASP A 187 10.16 8.55 16.22
CA ASP A 187 11.32 9.34 15.79
C ASP A 187 11.43 9.36 14.26
N LEU A 188 11.27 8.19 13.60
CA LEU A 188 11.26 8.07 12.13
C LEU A 188 10.17 8.92 11.50
N THR A 189 8.96 8.84 12.02
CA THR A 189 7.81 9.55 11.45
C THR A 189 7.93 11.06 11.66
N THR A 190 8.44 11.48 12.82
CA THR A 190 8.71 12.89 13.09
C THR A 190 9.81 13.43 12.20
N ALA A 191 10.88 12.67 11.99
CA ALA A 191 11.96 13.03 11.06
C ALA A 191 11.47 13.08 9.61
N ALA A 192 10.59 12.15 9.19
CA ALA A 192 9.96 12.16 7.88
C ALA A 192 9.08 13.40 7.71
N ALA A 193 8.24 13.74 8.68
CA ALA A 193 7.42 14.95 8.66
C ALA A 193 8.27 16.22 8.51
N LYS A 194 9.44 16.27 9.18
CA LYS A 194 10.38 17.37 9.04
C LYS A 194 11.03 17.41 7.65
N ALA A 195 11.48 16.27 7.14
CA ALA A 195 12.09 16.18 5.80
C ALA A 195 11.11 16.57 4.69
N LEU A 196 9.81 16.29 4.87
CA LEU A 196 8.74 16.64 3.96
C LEU A 196 8.19 18.07 4.17
N GLY A 197 8.73 18.85 5.10
CA GLY A 197 8.29 20.22 5.37
C GLY A 197 6.95 20.33 6.11
N LEU A 198 6.47 19.25 6.72
CA LEU A 198 5.16 19.18 7.38
C LEU A 198 5.21 19.50 8.89
N SER A 199 6.40 19.56 9.48
CA SER A 199 6.60 19.61 10.94
C SER A 199 6.02 20.83 11.63
N SER A 200 5.90 21.97 10.92
CA SER A 200 5.34 23.22 11.47
C SER A 200 3.83 23.38 11.27
N LEU A 201 3.22 22.51 10.47
CA LEU A 201 1.80 22.58 10.18
C LEU A 201 0.99 22.08 11.38
N LYS A 202 -0.08 22.82 11.70
CA LYS A 202 -0.98 22.50 12.82
C LYS A 202 -2.32 22.03 12.29
N GLY A 203 -2.92 21.05 13.00
CA GLY A 203 -4.26 20.57 12.73
C GLY A 203 -4.46 19.94 11.35
N VAL A 204 -3.39 19.48 10.69
CA VAL A 204 -3.48 18.84 9.37
C VAL A 204 -3.56 17.32 9.45
N TYR A 205 -3.11 16.74 10.56
CA TYR A 205 -3.05 15.31 10.77
C TYR A 205 -3.99 14.87 11.89
N ASP A 206 -4.72 13.78 11.65
CA ASP A 206 -5.66 13.19 12.59
C ASP A 206 -5.29 11.72 12.85
N PHE A 207 -5.11 11.35 14.12
CA PHE A 207 -4.85 9.96 14.50
C PHE A 207 -6.13 9.11 14.53
N GLN A 208 -7.32 9.71 14.44
CA GLN A 208 -8.62 9.03 14.36
C GLN A 208 -8.81 8.03 15.51
N LEU A 209 -8.58 8.47 16.73
CA LEU A 209 -8.69 7.69 17.97
C LEU A 209 -9.87 8.14 18.85
N ASP A 210 -10.94 8.62 18.22
CA ASP A 210 -12.15 9.11 18.90
C ASP A 210 -12.77 8.04 19.81
N GLN A 211 -12.73 6.76 19.42
CA GLN A 211 -13.22 5.64 20.22
C GLN A 211 -12.49 5.49 21.56
N PHE A 212 -11.25 5.95 21.65
CA PHE A 212 -10.47 6.01 22.89
C PHE A 212 -10.59 7.37 23.63
N GLY A 213 -11.47 8.26 23.15
CA GLY A 213 -11.62 9.61 23.69
C GLY A 213 -10.49 10.59 23.32
N ILE A 214 -9.60 10.19 22.40
CA ILE A 214 -8.49 11.00 21.93
C ILE A 214 -8.88 11.69 20.64
N ARG A 215 -9.31 12.96 20.77
CA ARG A 215 -9.79 13.76 19.64
C ARG A 215 -8.66 14.61 19.06
N LYS A 216 -8.77 14.90 17.77
CA LYS A 216 -7.90 15.83 17.06
C LYS A 216 -7.94 17.22 17.71
N ASP A 217 -6.77 17.84 17.81
CA ASP A 217 -6.63 19.26 18.19
C ASP A 217 -6.01 20.03 17.00
N ASP A 218 -6.77 21.03 16.50
CA ASP A 218 -6.35 21.86 15.37
C ASP A 218 -5.17 22.79 15.69
N ASN A 219 -4.77 22.92 16.97
CA ASN A 219 -3.65 23.75 17.41
C ASN A 219 -2.33 22.95 17.55
N GLU A 220 -2.36 21.64 17.42
CA GLU A 220 -1.20 20.78 17.56
C GLU A 220 -0.49 20.54 16.23
N THR A 221 0.86 20.53 16.29
CA THR A 221 1.69 19.95 15.22
C THR A 221 1.61 18.43 15.27
N PHE A 222 2.07 17.75 14.21
CA PHE A 222 2.16 16.28 14.18
C PHE A 222 2.89 15.72 15.41
N ALA A 223 4.06 16.28 15.75
CA ALA A 223 4.87 15.81 16.88
C ALA A 223 4.16 15.99 18.22
N GLN A 224 3.43 17.10 18.43
CA GLN A 224 2.65 17.34 19.64
C GLN A 224 1.47 16.37 19.76
N ALA A 225 0.74 16.15 18.68
CA ALA A 225 -0.35 15.19 18.65
C ALA A 225 0.15 13.75 18.91
N LEU A 226 1.25 13.35 18.29
CA LEU A 226 1.86 12.04 18.51
C LEU A 226 2.31 11.85 19.97
N ASP A 227 2.99 12.85 20.55
CA ASP A 227 3.41 12.80 21.96
C ASP A 227 2.21 12.64 22.89
N ARG A 228 1.12 13.36 22.65
CA ARG A 228 -0.13 13.24 23.40
C ARG A 228 -0.74 11.84 23.29
N VAL A 229 -0.78 11.26 22.11
CA VAL A 229 -1.28 9.89 21.88
C VAL A 229 -0.42 8.87 22.63
N LEU A 230 0.92 8.95 22.51
CA LEU A 230 1.82 8.00 23.15
C LEU A 230 1.86 8.11 24.68
N ARG A 231 1.52 9.28 25.25
CA ARG A 231 1.38 9.46 26.70
C ARG A 231 0.01 9.10 27.24
N SER A 232 -0.98 8.90 26.39
CA SER A 232 -2.30 8.43 26.80
C SER A 232 -2.26 6.95 27.19
N ASP A 233 -3.38 6.43 27.64
CA ASP A 233 -3.55 5.00 27.92
C ASP A 233 -3.84 4.16 26.68
N PHE A 234 -3.86 4.78 25.48
CA PHE A 234 -4.19 4.12 24.21
C PHE A 234 -3.49 2.77 24.01
N LEU A 235 -2.16 2.74 24.18
CA LEU A 235 -1.39 1.50 23.99
C LEU A 235 -1.73 0.42 25.04
N SER A 236 -2.22 0.81 26.24
CA SER A 236 -2.59 -0.13 27.29
C SER A 236 -3.87 -0.91 27.02
N HIS A 237 -4.68 -0.46 26.06
CA HIS A 237 -5.88 -1.18 25.62
C HIS A 237 -5.56 -2.42 24.79
N ASN A 238 -4.31 -2.60 24.31
CA ASN A 238 -3.87 -3.72 23.48
C ASN A 238 -4.66 -3.88 22.17
N ASP A 239 -5.19 -2.80 21.65
CA ASP A 239 -5.95 -2.71 20.41
C ASP A 239 -5.32 -1.63 19.52
N ASN A 240 -4.21 -1.96 18.90
CA ASN A 240 -3.42 -1.00 18.13
C ASN A 240 -2.55 -1.70 17.09
N ALA A 241 -2.10 -0.92 16.10
CA ALA A 241 -1.28 -1.39 15.00
C ALA A 241 0.07 -1.97 15.44
N PHE A 242 0.68 -1.43 16.49
CA PHE A 242 1.98 -1.91 16.96
C PHE A 242 1.92 -3.35 17.46
N LEU A 243 0.84 -3.72 18.15
CA LEU A 243 0.62 -5.09 18.58
C LEU A 243 0.34 -6.01 17.40
N ASP A 244 -0.53 -5.59 16.47
CA ASP A 244 -0.93 -6.39 15.31
C ASP A 244 0.22 -6.61 14.32
N LEU A 245 1.25 -5.76 14.33
CA LEU A 245 2.45 -5.87 13.51
C LEU A 245 3.49 -6.85 14.06
N THR A 246 3.34 -7.30 15.31
CA THR A 246 4.20 -8.37 15.84
C THR A 246 3.97 -9.67 15.07
N ILE A 247 5.02 -10.49 14.96
CA ILE A 247 4.92 -11.78 14.24
C ILE A 247 3.87 -12.68 14.92
N ASP A 248 3.92 -12.78 16.23
CA ASP A 248 2.99 -13.61 16.99
C ASP A 248 1.53 -13.21 16.76
N LYS A 249 1.22 -11.91 16.81
CA LYS A 249 -0.14 -11.42 16.63
C LYS A 249 -0.60 -11.51 15.19
N SER A 250 0.28 -11.22 14.23
CA SER A 250 -0.02 -11.40 12.80
C SER A 250 -0.39 -12.83 12.47
N LEU A 251 0.37 -13.82 12.98
CA LEU A 251 0.07 -15.24 12.76
C LEU A 251 -1.21 -15.69 13.48
N GLU A 252 -1.49 -15.12 14.66
CA GLU A 252 -2.77 -15.37 15.35
C GLU A 252 -3.95 -14.87 14.51
N ILE A 253 -3.87 -13.65 13.97
CA ILE A 253 -4.90 -13.08 13.09
C ILE A 253 -5.04 -13.92 11.82
N ASN A 254 -3.94 -14.37 11.21
CA ASN A 254 -3.95 -15.18 10.01
C ASN A 254 -4.71 -16.50 10.17
N LYS A 255 -4.73 -17.09 11.39
CA LYS A 255 -5.49 -18.32 11.65
C LYS A 255 -6.99 -18.15 11.42
N GLY A 256 -7.51 -16.93 11.56
CA GLY A 256 -8.91 -16.58 11.34
C GLY A 256 -9.23 -16.09 9.93
N ILE A 257 -8.25 -15.98 9.04
CA ILE A 257 -8.43 -15.43 7.69
C ILE A 257 -8.26 -16.51 6.64
N GLU A 258 -9.23 -16.62 5.74
CA GLU A 258 -9.21 -17.54 4.62
C GLU A 258 -8.92 -16.84 3.30
N ILE A 259 -8.33 -17.59 2.37
CA ILE A 259 -8.28 -17.16 0.96
C ILE A 259 -9.67 -17.37 0.36
N GLN A 260 -10.28 -16.30 -0.13
CA GLN A 260 -11.61 -16.36 -0.73
C GLN A 260 -11.53 -16.88 -2.16
N PRO A 261 -12.35 -17.89 -2.53
CA PRO A 261 -12.23 -18.58 -3.82
C PRO A 261 -12.58 -17.70 -5.03
N ASN A 262 -13.32 -16.61 -4.82
CA ASN A 262 -13.81 -15.73 -5.89
C ASN A 262 -13.03 -14.42 -6.00
N VAL A 263 -11.98 -14.23 -5.20
CA VAL A 263 -11.18 -12.99 -5.16
C VAL A 263 -9.82 -13.23 -5.78
N TYR A 264 -9.35 -12.29 -6.59
CA TYR A 264 -8.00 -12.29 -7.13
C TYR A 264 -7.02 -11.66 -6.15
N TYR A 265 -5.84 -12.25 -5.98
CA TYR A 265 -4.85 -11.78 -5.01
C TYR A 265 -3.50 -11.54 -5.66
N PHE A 266 -2.92 -10.36 -5.39
CA PHE A 266 -1.59 -9.97 -5.85
C PHE A 266 -0.74 -9.46 -4.68
N SER A 267 0.53 -9.80 -4.69
CA SER A 267 1.46 -9.45 -3.62
C SER A 267 2.77 -8.94 -4.19
N TYR A 268 3.18 -7.75 -3.74
CA TYR A 268 4.44 -7.08 -4.09
C TYR A 268 5.29 -6.91 -2.85
N ALA A 269 6.48 -7.51 -2.83
CA ALA A 269 7.45 -7.39 -1.75
C ALA A 269 8.63 -6.52 -2.17
N GLY A 270 9.20 -5.79 -1.21
CA GLY A 270 10.42 -5.01 -1.39
C GLY A 270 11.62 -5.65 -0.70
N ASP A 271 12.80 -5.48 -1.29
CA ASP A 271 14.08 -5.73 -0.66
C ASP A 271 15.08 -4.65 -1.08
N GLN A 272 15.48 -3.81 -0.15
CA GLN A 272 16.49 -2.78 -0.38
C GLN A 272 17.75 -3.06 0.46
N THR A 273 18.08 -4.34 0.61
CA THR A 273 19.29 -4.81 1.31
C THR A 273 20.22 -5.57 0.38
N SER A 274 21.44 -5.77 0.83
CA SER A 274 22.44 -6.61 0.19
C SER A 274 23.05 -7.54 1.22
N THR A 275 23.33 -8.78 0.81
CA THR A 275 23.95 -9.79 1.67
C THR A 275 25.42 -9.52 1.84
N ASP A 276 25.91 -9.49 3.09
CA ASP A 276 27.34 -9.55 3.40
C ASP A 276 27.85 -10.99 3.17
N PRO A 277 28.79 -11.18 2.24
CA PRO A 277 29.28 -12.51 1.90
C PRO A 277 30.02 -13.23 3.03
N LEU A 278 30.53 -12.48 4.02
CA LEU A 278 31.28 -13.05 5.15
C LEU A 278 30.36 -13.56 6.26
N THR A 279 29.32 -12.81 6.60
CA THR A 279 28.42 -13.11 7.72
C THR A 279 27.09 -13.72 7.29
N GLY A 280 26.68 -13.44 6.04
CA GLY A 280 25.33 -13.74 5.54
C GLY A 280 24.28 -12.79 6.09
N ASN A 281 24.66 -11.74 6.82
CA ASN A 281 23.76 -10.68 7.26
C ASN A 281 23.33 -9.80 6.09
N HIS A 282 22.21 -9.13 6.24
CA HIS A 282 21.72 -8.18 5.26
C HIS A 282 21.88 -6.74 5.76
N TYR A 283 22.36 -5.88 4.89
CA TYR A 283 22.57 -4.45 5.18
C TYR A 283 21.84 -3.59 4.16
N PRO A 284 21.34 -2.40 4.56
CA PRO A 284 20.73 -1.46 3.65
C PRO A 284 21.64 -1.17 2.46
N THR A 285 21.08 -1.20 1.26
CA THR A 285 21.80 -0.77 0.06
C THR A 285 22.01 0.74 0.12
N VAL A 286 23.27 1.15 0.05
CA VAL A 286 23.68 2.57 -0.03
C VAL A 286 24.04 2.89 -1.47
N SER A 287 23.50 3.99 -2.00
CA SER A 287 23.78 4.44 -3.36
C SER A 287 23.96 5.95 -3.42
N ALA A 288 24.84 6.39 -4.32
CA ALA A 288 24.97 7.81 -4.65
C ALA A 288 23.72 8.36 -5.35
N ILE A 289 22.95 7.47 -5.98
CA ILE A 289 21.62 7.78 -6.55
C ILE A 289 20.59 7.38 -5.51
N PRO A 290 19.87 8.32 -4.89
CA PRO A 290 18.94 8.03 -3.78
C PRO A 290 17.87 6.96 -4.12
N SER A 291 17.38 6.97 -5.35
CA SER A 291 16.36 6.00 -5.81
C SER A 291 16.87 4.55 -5.88
N ASN A 292 18.18 4.32 -5.88
CA ASN A 292 18.80 3.00 -5.93
C ASN A 292 19.26 2.50 -4.55
N GLY A 293 18.98 3.26 -3.50
CA GLY A 293 19.34 2.93 -2.12
C GLY A 293 18.16 3.06 -1.17
N MET A 294 18.38 2.63 0.07
CA MET A 294 17.41 2.80 1.15
C MET A 294 17.46 4.23 1.69
N CYS A 295 16.30 4.78 2.03
CA CYS A 295 16.20 6.05 2.75
C CYS A 295 17.00 6.00 4.06
N ALA A 296 17.84 7.01 4.29
CA ALA A 296 18.70 7.07 5.46
C ALA A 296 17.94 6.95 6.79
N LEU A 297 16.71 7.44 6.86
CA LEU A 297 15.87 7.36 8.05
C LEU A 297 15.53 5.91 8.45
N MET A 298 15.42 4.99 7.48
CA MET A 298 15.08 3.58 7.73
C MET A 298 16.31 2.70 7.96
N MET A 299 17.50 3.15 7.59
CA MET A 299 18.72 2.33 7.68
C MET A 299 18.99 1.74 9.08
N PRO A 300 18.87 2.49 10.20
CA PRO A 300 19.13 1.92 11.52
C PRO A 300 18.25 0.72 11.87
N GLY A 301 16.96 0.83 11.60
CA GLY A 301 16.01 -0.28 11.81
C GLY A 301 16.30 -1.47 10.90
N SER A 302 16.57 -1.19 9.63
CA SER A 302 16.92 -2.20 8.62
C SER A 302 18.19 -2.97 8.99
N VAL A 303 19.22 -2.31 9.49
CA VAL A 303 20.46 -2.97 9.98
C VAL A 303 20.15 -3.95 11.11
N ASN A 304 19.30 -3.55 12.05
CA ASN A 304 18.90 -4.44 13.14
C ASN A 304 18.10 -5.65 12.64
N MET A 305 17.17 -5.45 11.72
CA MET A 305 16.42 -6.52 11.06
C MET A 305 17.34 -7.47 10.28
N GLY A 306 18.29 -6.93 9.53
CA GLY A 306 19.19 -7.66 8.63
C GLY A 306 20.20 -8.59 9.31
N LYS A 307 20.22 -8.62 10.64
CA LYS A 307 21.05 -9.52 11.47
C LYS A 307 20.25 -10.21 12.57
N TYR A 308 18.91 -10.09 12.56
CA TYR A 308 18.04 -10.68 13.55
C TYR A 308 17.56 -12.05 13.08
N TYR A 309 18.24 -13.10 13.52
CA TYR A 309 17.92 -14.50 13.21
C TYR A 309 18.43 -15.43 14.31
N ASP A 310 18.12 -16.70 14.18
CA ASP A 310 18.42 -17.76 15.15
C ASP A 310 17.85 -17.41 16.53
N LYS A 311 16.60 -16.98 16.53
CA LYS A 311 15.85 -16.51 17.70
C LYS A 311 14.41 -16.97 17.62
N TYR A 312 13.76 -16.97 18.77
CA TYR A 312 12.34 -17.24 18.88
C TYR A 312 11.60 -15.96 19.32
N THR A 313 10.42 -15.74 18.76
CA THR A 313 9.49 -14.75 19.29
C THR A 313 8.98 -15.17 20.67
N ALA A 314 8.28 -14.28 21.37
CA ALA A 314 7.66 -14.61 22.67
C ALA A 314 6.66 -15.77 22.55
N GLY A 315 5.97 -15.90 21.42
CA GLY A 315 5.04 -16.98 21.10
C GLY A 315 5.69 -18.27 20.58
N GLY A 316 7.04 -18.31 20.50
CA GLY A 316 7.79 -19.51 20.10
C GLY A 316 7.99 -19.68 18.60
N ILE A 317 7.79 -18.67 17.80
CA ILE A 317 8.05 -18.70 16.35
C ILE A 317 9.56 -18.52 16.11
N TYR A 318 10.16 -19.46 15.39
CA TYR A 318 11.58 -19.42 15.06
C TYR A 318 11.85 -18.48 13.87
N ILE A 319 12.77 -17.55 14.06
CA ILE A 319 13.21 -16.59 13.05
C ILE A 319 14.54 -17.06 12.47
N ASP A 320 14.50 -17.56 11.25
CA ASP A 320 15.66 -17.99 10.51
C ASP A 320 16.22 -16.90 9.56
N LYS A 321 17.23 -17.26 8.77
CA LYS A 321 17.87 -16.33 7.85
C LYS A 321 16.98 -15.84 6.70
N SER A 322 15.86 -16.49 6.41
CA SER A 322 14.92 -16.04 5.39
C SER A 322 14.26 -14.69 5.76
N TRP A 323 14.29 -14.33 7.05
CA TRP A 323 13.77 -13.07 7.57
C TRP A 323 14.72 -11.87 7.40
N LEU A 324 15.98 -12.09 6.99
CA LEU A 324 16.98 -11.02 6.93
C LEU A 324 16.76 -9.99 5.81
N PRO A 325 16.40 -10.37 4.56
CA PRO A 325 16.06 -9.40 3.54
C PRO A 325 14.88 -8.53 3.98
N ASN A 326 14.99 -7.20 3.78
CA ASN A 326 13.95 -6.29 4.20
C ASN A 326 13.94 -4.99 3.37
N ASP A 327 12.82 -4.29 3.43
CA ASP A 327 12.61 -2.99 2.79
C ASP A 327 12.84 -1.79 3.74
N GLY A 328 13.34 -2.06 4.94
CA GLY A 328 13.57 -1.08 6.00
C GLY A 328 12.54 -1.12 7.14
N LEU A 329 11.35 -1.62 6.92
CA LEU A 329 10.27 -1.75 7.91
C LEU A 329 9.62 -3.14 7.92
N VAL A 330 9.60 -3.85 6.79
CA VAL A 330 8.98 -5.16 6.62
C VAL A 330 9.98 -6.13 6.02
N ASN A 331 10.03 -7.33 6.58
CA ASN A 331 10.84 -8.42 6.05
C ASN A 331 10.26 -8.89 4.71
N THR A 332 11.11 -9.10 3.72
CA THR A 332 10.68 -9.52 2.38
C THR A 332 9.85 -10.79 2.43
N VAL A 333 10.28 -11.79 3.20
CA VAL A 333 9.56 -13.07 3.35
C VAL A 333 8.14 -12.89 3.88
N SER A 334 7.93 -11.92 4.78
CA SER A 334 6.61 -11.60 5.34
C SER A 334 5.69 -10.91 4.32
N ALA A 335 6.26 -10.23 3.33
CA ALA A 335 5.51 -9.49 2.32
C ALA A 335 5.17 -10.32 1.07
N LEU A 336 5.65 -11.56 0.96
CA LEU A 336 5.37 -12.41 -0.20
C LEU A 336 3.92 -12.92 -0.19
N TYR A 337 3.48 -13.50 0.90
CA TYR A 337 2.12 -14.02 1.10
C TYR A 337 1.87 -14.34 2.58
N PRO A 338 0.60 -14.41 3.03
CA PRO A 338 0.31 -14.80 4.40
C PRO A 338 0.56 -16.28 4.62
N THR A 339 1.07 -16.64 5.79
CA THR A 339 1.14 -18.02 6.23
C THR A 339 -0.03 -18.37 7.14
N THR A 340 -0.48 -19.63 7.05
CA THR A 340 -1.60 -20.14 7.86
C THR A 340 -1.12 -21.05 9.00
N THR A 341 0.19 -21.21 9.16
CA THR A 341 0.80 -22.03 10.21
C THR A 341 1.49 -21.16 11.25
N ASP A 342 1.59 -21.68 12.46
CA ASP A 342 2.34 -21.10 13.58
C ASP A 342 3.80 -21.54 13.61
N LYS A 343 4.25 -22.22 12.58
CA LYS A 343 5.65 -22.56 12.35
C LYS A 343 6.27 -21.51 11.46
N ASN A 344 7.58 -21.34 11.57
CA ASN A 344 8.33 -20.49 10.65
C ASN A 344 8.43 -21.15 9.27
N THR A 345 7.32 -21.19 8.56
CA THR A 345 7.21 -21.76 7.24
C THR A 345 6.68 -20.70 6.30
N THR A 346 7.15 -20.74 5.06
CA THR A 346 6.69 -19.89 3.98
C THR A 346 5.51 -20.49 3.22
N GLU A 347 4.84 -21.50 3.78
CA GLU A 347 3.71 -22.14 3.14
C GLU A 347 2.40 -21.40 3.47
N CYS A 348 1.69 -20.99 2.44
CA CYS A 348 0.32 -20.54 2.52
C CYS A 348 -0.59 -21.63 1.95
N LEU A 349 -1.44 -22.20 2.79
CA LEU A 349 -2.38 -23.24 2.39
C LEU A 349 -3.80 -22.69 2.40
N LYS A 350 -4.58 -23.13 1.42
CA LYS A 350 -6.04 -22.98 1.45
C LYS A 350 -6.62 -23.94 2.49
N ARG A 351 -7.85 -23.67 2.93
CA ARG A 351 -8.56 -24.52 3.86
C ARG A 351 -8.72 -25.98 3.36
N ASP A 352 -8.80 -26.18 2.06
CA ASP A 352 -8.87 -27.52 1.42
C ASP A 352 -7.51 -28.25 1.35
N GLY A 353 -6.44 -27.64 1.87
CA GLY A 353 -5.09 -28.19 1.86
C GLY A 353 -4.30 -27.96 0.57
N THR A 354 -4.86 -27.27 -0.41
CA THR A 354 -4.14 -26.90 -1.63
C THR A 354 -3.24 -25.68 -1.40
N GLN A 355 -2.17 -25.54 -2.18
CA GLN A 355 -1.29 -24.37 -2.13
C GLN A 355 -2.05 -23.10 -2.51
N GLY A 356 -1.96 -22.06 -1.68
CA GLY A 356 -2.66 -20.80 -1.85
C GLY A 356 -1.85 -19.70 -2.54
N TRP A 357 -0.67 -20.01 -3.06
CA TRP A 357 0.21 -19.04 -3.71
C TRP A 357 1.00 -19.64 -4.86
N VAL A 358 1.38 -18.79 -5.81
CA VAL A 358 2.30 -19.12 -6.91
C VAL A 358 3.22 -17.93 -7.16
N ASN A 359 4.49 -18.20 -7.51
CA ASN A 359 5.38 -17.17 -8.01
C ASN A 359 5.02 -16.81 -9.45
N TYR A 360 4.97 -15.52 -9.72
CA TYR A 360 4.81 -14.99 -11.07
C TYR A 360 6.10 -14.26 -11.48
N ASP A 361 6.58 -14.51 -12.67
CA ASP A 361 7.84 -13.95 -13.17
C ASP A 361 7.70 -12.50 -13.70
N GLY A 362 6.47 -12.01 -13.83
CA GLY A 362 6.17 -10.67 -14.35
C GLY A 362 6.25 -10.54 -15.88
N TYR A 363 6.54 -11.63 -16.59
CA TYR A 363 6.77 -11.61 -18.06
C TYR A 363 5.96 -12.65 -18.81
N SER A 364 5.67 -13.79 -18.17
CA SER A 364 4.91 -14.87 -18.82
C SER A 364 3.46 -14.44 -19.04
N ASP A 365 2.95 -14.71 -20.24
CA ASP A 365 1.53 -14.57 -20.55
C ASP A 365 0.75 -15.64 -19.78
N ILE A 366 0.12 -15.23 -18.67
CA ILE A 366 -0.69 -16.12 -17.84
C ILE A 366 -2.09 -15.56 -17.66
N THR A 367 -3.05 -16.48 -17.50
CA THR A 367 -4.37 -16.12 -17.02
C THR A 367 -4.39 -16.20 -15.50
N PHE A 368 -4.68 -15.08 -14.84
CA PHE A 368 -4.87 -15.07 -13.38
C PHE A 368 -6.18 -15.79 -13.00
N HIS A 369 -6.14 -16.51 -11.89
CA HIS A 369 -7.26 -17.23 -11.33
C HIS A 369 -7.58 -16.72 -9.92
N PRO A 370 -8.86 -16.60 -9.54
CA PRO A 370 -9.21 -16.21 -8.18
C PRO A 370 -8.84 -17.31 -7.18
N GLY A 371 -8.70 -16.92 -5.92
CA GLY A 371 -8.39 -17.83 -4.82
C GLY A 371 -6.93 -18.27 -4.73
N ILE A 372 -6.02 -17.54 -5.35
CA ILE A 372 -4.57 -17.78 -5.34
C ILE A 372 -3.84 -16.45 -5.16
N TRP A 373 -2.85 -16.40 -4.28
CA TRP A 373 -1.90 -15.29 -4.20
C TRP A 373 -0.88 -15.40 -5.34
N TYR A 374 -0.86 -14.42 -6.22
CA TYR A 374 0.20 -14.24 -7.21
C TYR A 374 1.31 -13.40 -6.58
N VAL A 375 2.43 -14.05 -6.30
CA VAL A 375 3.61 -13.42 -5.71
C VAL A 375 4.43 -12.81 -6.84
N MET A 376 4.41 -11.49 -6.92
CA MET A 376 5.12 -10.74 -7.96
C MET A 376 6.63 -10.75 -7.70
N PRO A 377 7.46 -10.49 -8.72
CA PRO A 377 8.91 -10.36 -8.53
C PRO A 377 9.25 -9.35 -7.44
N VAL A 378 10.22 -9.71 -6.58
CA VAL A 378 10.68 -8.81 -5.51
C VAL A 378 11.22 -7.52 -6.10
N THR A 379 10.69 -6.39 -5.67
CA THR A 379 11.09 -5.07 -6.14
C THR A 379 12.30 -4.57 -5.35
N ARG A 380 13.31 -4.04 -6.04
CA ARG A 380 14.42 -3.31 -5.41
C ARG A 380 13.92 -1.93 -4.97
N ALA A 381 13.29 -1.88 -3.81
CA ALA A 381 12.71 -0.68 -3.24
C ALA A 381 12.71 -0.76 -1.72
N ASP A 382 12.86 0.40 -1.07
CA ASP A 382 12.54 0.53 0.34
C ASP A 382 11.02 0.69 0.53
N HIS A 383 10.59 0.59 1.78
CA HIS A 383 9.18 0.57 2.15
C HIS A 383 8.37 1.75 1.62
N MET A 384 8.95 2.96 1.65
CA MET A 384 8.26 4.18 1.25
C MET A 384 8.43 4.51 -0.25
N GLN A 385 9.39 3.90 -0.93
CA GLN A 385 9.56 4.09 -2.38
C GLN A 385 8.37 3.58 -3.17
N PHE A 386 7.61 2.60 -2.66
CA PHE A 386 6.37 2.14 -3.28
C PHE A 386 5.29 3.22 -3.38
N VAL A 387 5.28 4.18 -2.46
CA VAL A 387 4.29 5.26 -2.41
C VAL A 387 4.88 6.64 -2.69
N GLY A 388 6.02 6.68 -3.36
CA GLY A 388 6.67 7.95 -3.72
C GLY A 388 7.29 8.69 -2.53
N GLY A 389 7.81 7.96 -1.55
CA GLY A 389 8.39 8.51 -0.33
C GLY A 389 9.72 9.24 -0.50
N ILE A 390 10.46 9.45 0.60
CA ILE A 390 11.55 10.44 0.70
C ILE A 390 12.76 10.14 -0.19
N ALA A 391 13.17 8.86 -0.31
CA ALA A 391 14.27 8.45 -1.20
C ALA A 391 13.66 7.87 -2.49
N ASN A 392 13.19 8.75 -3.34
CA ASN A 392 12.27 8.40 -4.39
C ASN A 392 12.84 7.51 -5.49
N LYS A 393 12.03 6.59 -5.95
CA LYS A 393 12.00 6.21 -7.35
C LYS A 393 11.66 7.45 -8.19
N SER A 394 12.07 7.45 -9.45
CA SER A 394 11.64 8.52 -10.37
C SER A 394 10.10 8.51 -10.50
N VAL A 395 9.53 9.64 -10.92
CA VAL A 395 8.10 9.73 -11.23
C VAL A 395 7.71 8.64 -12.25
N ILE A 396 8.54 8.42 -13.27
CA ILE A 396 8.30 7.42 -14.32
C ILE A 396 8.25 6.01 -13.73
N GLU A 397 9.24 5.64 -12.90
CA GLU A 397 9.26 4.30 -12.27
C GLU A 397 8.04 4.09 -11.35
N THR A 398 7.65 5.12 -10.61
CA THR A 398 6.46 5.05 -9.75
C THR A 398 5.19 4.90 -10.58
N HIS A 399 5.04 5.68 -11.64
CA HIS A 399 3.90 5.60 -12.55
C HIS A 399 3.84 4.25 -13.25
N LEU A 400 4.97 3.73 -13.74
CA LEU A 400 5.05 2.43 -14.39
C LEU A 400 4.66 1.30 -13.45
N PHE A 401 5.13 1.33 -12.20
CA PHE A 401 4.74 0.34 -11.19
C PHE A 401 3.22 0.28 -11.02
N TYR A 402 2.56 1.44 -10.84
CA TYR A 402 1.12 1.46 -10.66
C TYR A 402 0.33 1.17 -11.94
N ARG A 403 0.85 1.53 -13.11
CA ARG A 403 0.25 1.12 -14.38
C ARG A 403 0.24 -0.39 -14.55
N ASN A 404 1.37 -1.04 -14.34
CA ASN A 404 1.47 -2.51 -14.41
C ASN A 404 0.55 -3.17 -13.37
N LEU A 405 0.48 -2.63 -12.17
CA LEU A 405 -0.43 -3.11 -11.14
C LEU A 405 -1.90 -3.00 -11.57
N MET A 406 -2.30 -1.89 -12.20
CA MET A 406 -3.65 -1.71 -12.74
C MET A 406 -3.90 -2.67 -13.91
N ASP A 407 -2.93 -2.86 -14.79
CA ASP A 407 -3.06 -3.77 -15.93
C ASP A 407 -3.26 -5.21 -15.44
N ASP A 408 -2.54 -5.66 -14.41
CA ASP A 408 -2.74 -6.97 -13.80
C ASP A 408 -4.15 -7.11 -13.20
N ILE A 409 -4.61 -6.12 -12.43
CA ILE A 409 -5.95 -6.14 -11.85
C ILE A 409 -7.02 -6.20 -12.94
N TYR A 410 -6.97 -5.31 -13.91
CA TYR A 410 -8.01 -5.21 -14.93
C TYR A 410 -7.94 -6.31 -15.99
N SER A 411 -6.79 -6.99 -16.14
CA SER A 411 -6.70 -8.22 -16.97
C SER A 411 -7.56 -9.38 -16.45
N THR A 412 -7.97 -9.32 -15.19
CA THR A 412 -8.87 -10.32 -14.59
C THR A 412 -10.33 -10.16 -15.03
N TYR A 413 -10.68 -9.04 -15.64
CA TYR A 413 -11.99 -8.82 -16.26
C TYR A 413 -11.92 -9.20 -17.75
N HIS A 414 -12.65 -10.20 -18.14
CA HIS A 414 -12.58 -10.79 -19.50
C HIS A 414 -13.04 -9.87 -20.65
N THR A 415 -13.43 -8.62 -20.40
CA THR A 415 -14.09 -7.77 -21.41
C THR A 415 -13.45 -6.42 -21.68
N VAL A 416 -12.42 -6.01 -20.98
CA VAL A 416 -11.77 -4.72 -21.27
C VAL A 416 -10.29 -4.92 -21.50
N GLN A 417 -9.92 -5.16 -22.77
CA GLN A 417 -8.63 -4.68 -23.22
C GLN A 417 -8.75 -3.15 -23.26
N PRO A 418 -7.93 -2.39 -22.51
CA PRO A 418 -7.75 -0.98 -22.87
C PRO A 418 -7.44 -0.98 -24.35
N THR A 419 -8.04 -0.09 -25.13
CA THR A 419 -7.60 0.15 -26.50
C THR A 419 -6.19 0.71 -26.39
N GLU A 420 -5.20 -0.19 -26.36
CA GLU A 420 -3.82 0.24 -26.41
C GLU A 420 -3.67 1.06 -27.69
N THR A 421 -3.28 2.30 -27.54
CA THR A 421 -2.75 3.04 -28.69
C THR A 421 -1.57 2.21 -29.18
N PRO A 422 -1.62 1.65 -30.42
CA PRO A 422 -0.57 0.75 -30.87
C PRO A 422 0.76 1.48 -30.72
N PHE A 423 1.70 0.84 -30.00
CA PHE A 423 3.05 1.41 -29.87
C PHE A 423 3.72 1.37 -31.25
N PRO A 424 4.04 2.53 -31.83
CA PRO A 424 4.33 2.59 -33.26
C PRO A 424 5.77 2.23 -33.62
N PHE A 425 6.69 2.18 -32.64
CA PHE A 425 8.12 2.13 -32.91
C PHE A 425 8.62 0.70 -33.11
N THR A 426 8.89 0.35 -34.38
CA THR A 426 9.34 -0.99 -34.76
C THR A 426 10.78 -1.30 -34.33
N ASP A 427 11.58 -0.30 -34.04
CA ASP A 427 12.96 -0.41 -33.58
C ASP A 427 13.11 -0.50 -32.04
N VAL A 428 11.97 -0.55 -31.34
CA VAL A 428 11.89 -0.76 -29.88
C VAL A 428 11.03 -2.00 -29.60
N PRO A 429 11.56 -3.21 -29.83
CA PRO A 429 10.82 -4.43 -29.56
C PRO A 429 10.58 -4.63 -28.06
N GLU A 430 9.52 -5.33 -27.68
CA GLU A 430 9.14 -5.61 -26.30
C GLU A 430 10.25 -6.28 -25.47
N SER A 431 11.09 -7.08 -26.13
CA SER A 431 12.25 -7.71 -25.50
C SER A 431 13.39 -6.75 -25.13
N ARG A 432 13.31 -5.50 -25.57
CA ARG A 432 14.31 -4.51 -25.25
C ARG A 432 14.10 -4.00 -23.82
N TRP A 433 15.18 -3.94 -23.01
CA TRP A 433 15.12 -3.47 -21.62
C TRP A 433 14.50 -2.07 -21.46
N SER A 434 14.64 -1.20 -22.47
CA SER A 434 14.11 0.16 -22.45
C SER A 434 12.67 0.29 -22.97
N TYR A 435 12.07 -0.80 -23.48
CA TYR A 435 10.72 -0.80 -24.05
C TYR A 435 9.67 -0.22 -23.08
N PRO A 436 9.54 -0.71 -21.83
CA PRO A 436 8.48 -0.23 -20.93
C PRO A 436 8.62 1.27 -20.63
N TYR A 437 9.84 1.78 -20.52
CA TYR A 437 10.10 3.20 -20.25
C TYR A 437 9.77 4.08 -21.45
N ILE A 438 10.12 3.65 -22.66
CA ILE A 438 9.82 4.39 -23.89
C ILE A 438 8.31 4.39 -24.14
N LYS A 439 7.65 3.25 -23.92
CA LYS A 439 6.19 3.14 -24.07
C LYS A 439 5.48 4.09 -23.10
N GLU A 440 5.86 4.11 -21.84
CA GLU A 440 5.28 5.00 -20.83
C GLU A 440 5.45 6.48 -21.18
N LEU A 441 6.66 6.87 -21.65
CA LEU A 441 6.92 8.25 -22.07
C LEU A 441 6.12 8.63 -23.32
N TYR A 442 5.93 7.68 -24.24
CA TYR A 442 5.11 7.87 -25.43
C TYR A 442 3.63 8.01 -25.09
N ASP A 443 3.10 7.12 -24.24
CA ASP A 443 1.71 7.17 -23.78
C ASP A 443 1.40 8.44 -23.00
N ALA A 444 2.40 8.95 -22.25
CA ALA A 444 2.32 10.23 -21.56
C ALA A 444 2.48 11.46 -22.47
N GLY A 445 2.76 11.27 -23.76
CA GLY A 445 2.98 12.37 -24.71
C GLY A 445 4.29 13.12 -24.51
N VAL A 446 5.22 12.57 -23.74
CA VAL A 446 6.54 13.18 -23.45
C VAL A 446 7.52 12.99 -24.60
N VAL A 447 7.41 11.85 -25.29
CA VAL A 447 8.22 11.54 -26.47
C VAL A 447 7.33 11.17 -27.66
N SER A 448 7.77 11.49 -28.87
CA SER A 448 7.00 11.25 -30.10
C SER A 448 7.77 10.44 -31.16
N GLY A 449 8.97 9.95 -30.85
CA GLY A 449 9.85 9.28 -31.79
C GLY A 449 10.59 10.22 -32.74
N THR A 450 11.49 9.66 -33.54
CA THR A 450 12.24 10.36 -34.62
C THR A 450 11.49 10.32 -35.94
N SER A 451 10.55 9.37 -36.08
CA SER A 451 9.58 9.27 -37.18
C SER A 451 8.27 8.67 -36.68
N ALA A 452 7.31 8.50 -37.55
CA ALA A 452 6.03 7.84 -37.21
C ALA A 452 6.20 6.38 -36.70
N THR A 453 7.30 5.70 -37.06
CA THR A 453 7.53 4.27 -36.76
C THR A 453 8.90 3.97 -36.19
N THR A 454 9.72 4.98 -35.89
CA THR A 454 11.05 4.81 -35.29
C THR A 454 11.28 5.75 -34.12
N PHE A 455 11.97 5.25 -33.11
CA PHE A 455 12.34 5.98 -31.91
C PHE A 455 13.85 6.29 -31.85
N GLU A 456 14.67 5.40 -32.44
CA GLU A 456 16.14 5.44 -32.41
C GLU A 456 16.74 5.38 -31.00
N PRO A 457 16.43 4.31 -30.23
CA PRO A 457 16.71 4.24 -28.77
C PRO A 457 18.22 4.23 -28.41
N THR A 458 19.10 4.19 -29.39
CA THR A 458 20.55 4.27 -29.21
C THR A 458 21.18 5.57 -29.73
N ALA A 459 20.36 6.46 -30.32
CA ALA A 459 20.82 7.76 -30.79
C ALA A 459 21.16 8.70 -29.63
N ASN A 460 22.07 9.63 -29.89
CA ASN A 460 22.38 10.69 -28.91
C ASN A 460 21.22 11.70 -28.83
N VAL A 461 20.81 12.00 -27.62
CA VAL A 461 19.80 13.04 -27.34
C VAL A 461 20.45 14.40 -27.37
N THR A 462 19.89 15.32 -28.15
CA THR A 462 20.35 16.72 -28.17
C THR A 462 19.90 17.45 -26.88
N ARG A 463 20.56 18.55 -26.52
CA ARG A 463 20.14 19.40 -25.40
C ARG A 463 18.70 19.91 -25.56
N ALA A 464 18.29 20.24 -26.77
CA ALA A 464 16.93 20.71 -27.05
C ALA A 464 15.90 19.60 -26.80
N GLN A 465 16.14 18.41 -27.33
CA GLN A 465 15.27 17.24 -27.09
C GLN A 465 15.15 16.93 -25.59
N PHE A 466 16.26 16.95 -24.87
CA PHE A 466 16.26 16.70 -23.42
C PHE A 466 15.41 17.73 -22.65
N VAL A 467 15.57 19.01 -22.96
CA VAL A 467 14.77 20.08 -22.33
C VAL A 467 13.30 19.98 -22.70
N THR A 468 12.98 19.62 -23.95
CA THR A 468 11.58 19.39 -24.38
C THR A 468 10.94 18.23 -23.61
N MET A 469 11.66 17.11 -23.42
CA MET A 469 11.17 15.99 -22.62
C MET A 469 10.96 16.39 -21.14
N LEU A 470 11.87 17.18 -20.56
CA LEU A 470 11.69 17.69 -19.20
C LEU A 470 10.47 18.59 -19.07
N ALA A 471 10.24 19.48 -20.03
CA ALA A 471 9.05 20.33 -20.05
C ALA A 471 7.77 19.51 -20.15
N GLY A 472 7.76 18.47 -21.01
CA GLY A 472 6.65 17.53 -21.13
C GLY A 472 6.37 16.78 -19.83
N LEU A 473 7.41 16.28 -19.15
CA LEU A 473 7.30 15.62 -17.85
C LEU A 473 6.71 16.51 -16.76
N GLN A 474 7.02 17.82 -16.79
CA GLN A 474 6.52 18.80 -15.85
C GLN A 474 5.12 19.34 -16.21
N GLY A 475 4.55 18.92 -17.36
CA GLY A 475 3.31 19.48 -17.87
C GLY A 475 3.40 20.98 -18.13
N ALA A 476 4.60 21.48 -18.48
CA ALA A 476 4.80 22.92 -18.68
C ALA A 476 4.06 23.40 -19.94
N ASP A 477 3.20 24.39 -19.78
CA ASP A 477 2.60 25.09 -20.91
C ASP A 477 3.65 26.01 -21.55
N VAL A 478 4.18 25.58 -22.69
CA VAL A 478 5.19 26.35 -23.44
C VAL A 478 4.57 27.21 -24.53
N SER A 479 3.25 27.19 -24.71
CA SER A 479 2.54 27.92 -25.77
C SER A 479 2.69 29.43 -25.67
N ALA A 480 2.94 29.99 -24.48
CA ALA A 480 3.15 31.42 -24.24
C ALA A 480 4.57 31.91 -24.59
N TYR A 481 5.52 31.00 -24.86
CA TYR A 481 6.92 31.35 -25.13
C TYR A 481 7.17 31.40 -26.65
N THR A 482 6.85 32.52 -27.27
CA THR A 482 6.95 32.71 -28.71
C THR A 482 8.27 33.38 -29.14
N THR A 483 9.14 33.77 -28.20
CA THR A 483 10.40 34.43 -28.49
C THR A 483 11.56 33.77 -27.74
N GLY A 484 12.54 33.24 -28.47
CA GLY A 484 13.77 32.67 -27.90
C GLY A 484 14.73 33.75 -27.39
N LYS A 485 15.34 33.55 -26.22
CA LYS A 485 16.41 34.40 -25.68
C LYS A 485 17.79 34.11 -26.29
N PHE A 486 17.93 32.95 -26.94
CA PHE A 486 19.19 32.46 -27.46
C PHE A 486 19.15 32.39 -28.98
N ALA A 487 20.19 32.91 -29.65
CA ALA A 487 20.23 33.02 -31.11
C ALA A 487 20.24 31.66 -31.83
N ASP A 488 20.66 30.62 -31.16
CA ASP A 488 20.74 29.23 -31.67
C ASP A 488 19.53 28.37 -31.28
N VAL A 489 18.54 28.96 -30.61
CA VAL A 489 17.26 28.31 -30.26
C VAL A 489 16.13 29.18 -30.81
N PRO A 490 15.67 28.94 -32.04
CA PRO A 490 14.54 29.66 -32.62
C PRO A 490 13.27 29.40 -31.81
N ALA A 491 12.34 30.34 -31.83
CA ALA A 491 11.06 30.25 -31.11
C ALA A 491 10.18 29.14 -31.64
#